data_e1be8e9d347730d7b30df4bda01b610c
#
_entry.id   e1be8e9d347730d7b30df4bda01b610c
#
_cell.length_a   1.000
_cell.length_b   1.000
_cell.length_c   1.000
_cell.angle_alpha   90.00
_cell.angle_beta   90.00
_cell.angle_gamma   90.00
#
_symmetry.space_group_name_H-M   'P 1'
#
loop_
_entity.id
_entity.type
_entity.pdbx_description
1 polymer ?
#
loop_
_entity_poly.entity_id
_entity_poly.type
_entity_poly.pdbx_seq_one_letter_code
_entity_poly.pdbx_strand_id
1 'polypeptide(L)'
;GPFAMGDLAGLDIGWRSRQDRGIKSEIADAICEAGRFGQKTGKGYYKYEAGSRAALPDPEVEKLIDETLLRLGRKKRVVSDDEILERMMYPMINEGARILEENIAARPSDIDVIWLYGYGWPIYRGGPMFYADQVGLKHIADRLSYYAKETNDPSLEPSALLKRLAAEGKTFASLAQSKAA
;
A
#
# COMPACT_ATOMS: atom_id res chain seq x y z
N GLY A 1 -6.78 1.72 8.97
CA GLY A 1 -5.74 2.09 8.00
C GLY A 1 -4.43 1.38 8.28
N PRO A 2 -3.41 1.49 7.39
CA PRO A 2 -2.16 0.72 7.47
C PRO A 2 -1.38 0.98 8.77
N PHE A 3 -1.36 2.19 9.28
CA PHE A 3 -0.66 2.51 10.53
C PHE A 3 -1.32 1.83 11.75
N ALA A 4 -2.64 1.84 11.84
CA ALA A 4 -3.34 1.13 12.91
C ALA A 4 -3.17 -0.41 12.81
N MET A 5 -3.09 -0.94 11.59
CA MET A 5 -2.78 -2.35 11.36
C MET A 5 -1.33 -2.68 11.78
N GLY A 6 -0.38 -1.80 11.45
CA GLY A 6 1.00 -1.92 11.90
C GLY A 6 1.12 -1.92 13.43
N ASP A 7 0.41 -1.01 14.10
CA ASP A 7 0.37 -0.93 15.56
C ASP A 7 -0.25 -2.20 16.19
N LEU A 8 -1.25 -2.81 15.55
CA LEU A 8 -1.86 -4.06 16.00
C LEU A 8 -0.87 -5.24 15.86
N ALA A 9 -0.18 -5.34 14.74
CA ALA A 9 0.78 -6.41 14.47
C ALA A 9 2.05 -6.30 15.34
N GLY A 10 2.45 -5.08 15.65
CA GLY A 10 3.70 -4.74 16.33
C GLY A 10 4.78 -4.24 15.37
N LEU A 11 5.12 -2.96 15.51
CA LEU A 11 6.08 -2.28 14.63
C LEU A 11 7.49 -2.84 14.70
N ASP A 12 7.87 -3.44 15.83
CA ASP A 12 9.17 -4.05 16.05
C ASP A 12 9.44 -5.26 15.14
N ILE A 13 8.41 -5.95 14.67
CA ILE A 13 8.56 -7.09 13.74
C ILE A 13 9.18 -6.59 12.43
N GLY A 14 8.57 -5.60 11.83
CA GLY A 14 9.09 -4.98 10.61
C GLY A 14 10.43 -4.27 10.82
N TRP A 15 10.62 -3.65 11.98
CA TRP A 15 11.86 -2.96 12.33
C TRP A 15 13.04 -3.93 12.41
N ARG A 16 12.92 -5.04 13.16
CA ARG A 16 13.95 -6.08 13.24
C ARG A 16 14.29 -6.66 11.87
N SER A 17 13.27 -7.01 11.08
CA SER A 17 13.46 -7.52 9.72
C SER A 17 14.20 -6.52 8.81
N ARG A 18 13.97 -5.22 8.96
CA ARG A 18 14.72 -4.20 8.22
C ARG A 18 16.18 -4.13 8.70
N GLN A 19 16.40 -4.18 10.01
CA GLN A 19 17.74 -4.18 10.59
C GLN A 19 18.59 -5.34 10.10
N ASP A 20 18.02 -6.56 10.11
CA ASP A 20 18.69 -7.78 9.63
C ASP A 20 19.09 -7.69 8.16
N ARG A 21 18.31 -6.97 7.36
CA ARG A 21 18.55 -6.78 5.92
C ARG A 21 19.31 -5.50 5.57
N GLY A 22 19.70 -4.69 6.56
CA GLY A 22 20.37 -3.41 6.33
C GLY A 22 19.49 -2.36 5.63
N ILE A 23 18.15 -2.51 5.68
CA ILE A 23 17.19 -1.60 5.08
C ILE A 23 16.80 -0.55 6.12
N LYS A 24 16.77 0.73 5.74
CA LYS A 24 16.33 1.83 6.60
C LYS A 24 14.97 2.36 6.18
N SER A 25 14.15 2.68 7.17
CA SER A 25 12.90 3.42 7.03
C SER A 25 12.86 4.50 8.10
N GLU A 26 13.40 5.65 7.80
CA GLU A 26 13.81 6.70 8.74
C GLU A 26 12.73 7.04 9.79
N ILE A 27 11.48 7.24 9.35
CA ILE A 27 10.37 7.57 10.26
C ILE A 27 9.95 6.34 11.07
N ALA A 28 9.79 5.18 10.41
CA ALA A 28 9.36 3.96 11.10
C ALA A 28 10.41 3.47 12.10
N ASP A 29 11.69 3.65 11.78
CA ASP A 29 12.80 3.29 12.67
C ASP A 29 12.85 4.25 13.87
N ALA A 30 12.70 5.56 13.67
CA ALA A 30 12.65 6.54 14.76
C ALA A 30 11.49 6.27 15.74
N ILE A 31 10.33 5.85 15.25
CA ILE A 31 9.19 5.46 16.09
C ILE A 31 9.55 4.23 16.94
N CYS A 32 10.19 3.22 16.35
CA CYS A 32 10.62 2.03 17.08
C CYS A 32 11.75 2.31 18.08
N GLU A 33 12.74 3.15 17.72
CA GLU A 33 13.83 3.59 18.59
C GLU A 33 13.31 4.36 19.82
N ALA A 34 12.17 5.06 19.68
CA ALA A 34 11.46 5.68 20.80
C ALA A 34 10.65 4.68 21.66
N GLY A 35 10.80 3.37 21.44
CA GLY A 35 10.09 2.32 22.20
C GLY A 35 8.60 2.22 21.87
N ARG A 36 8.16 2.75 20.74
CA ARG A 36 6.76 2.79 20.31
C ARG A 36 6.51 1.62 19.38
N PHE A 37 6.13 0.47 19.95
CA PHE A 37 5.93 -0.77 19.19
C PHE A 37 4.45 -1.10 18.86
N GLY A 38 3.56 -0.16 19.06
CA GLY A 38 2.13 -0.32 18.80
C GLY A 38 1.32 -0.67 20.05
N GLN A 39 0.21 -1.37 19.88
CA GLN A 39 -0.74 -1.66 20.97
C GLN A 39 -0.11 -2.36 22.17
N LYS A 40 0.84 -3.26 21.96
CA LYS A 40 1.52 -4.00 23.04
C LYS A 40 2.33 -3.11 24.00
N THR A 41 2.74 -1.92 23.55
CA THR A 41 3.42 -0.92 24.38
C THR A 41 2.55 0.29 24.70
N GLY A 42 1.24 0.22 24.38
CA GLY A 42 0.29 1.32 24.56
C GLY A 42 0.46 2.48 23.57
N LYS A 43 1.50 2.45 22.73
CA LYS A 43 1.80 3.50 21.76
C LYS A 43 2.61 3.00 20.56
N GLY A 44 2.27 3.52 19.39
CA GLY A 44 2.92 3.30 18.11
C GLY A 44 2.76 4.56 17.26
N TYR A 45 2.14 4.46 16.08
CA TYR A 45 1.65 5.61 15.33
C TYR A 45 0.48 6.31 16.03
N TYR A 46 -0.22 5.57 16.87
CA TYR A 46 -1.31 6.05 17.72
C TYR A 46 -1.01 5.73 19.16
N LYS A 47 -1.78 6.32 20.09
CA LYS A 47 -1.80 5.89 21.48
C LYS A 47 -3.04 5.03 21.75
N TYR A 48 -2.91 4.12 22.71
CA TYR A 48 -3.93 3.17 23.10
C TYR A 48 -4.12 3.19 24.60
N GLU A 49 -5.37 3.24 25.04
CA GLU A 49 -5.71 3.13 26.46
C GLU A 49 -5.82 1.66 26.88
N ALA A 50 -5.53 1.38 28.14
CA ALA A 50 -5.63 0.03 28.69
C ALA A 50 -7.04 -0.53 28.47
N GLY A 51 -7.12 -1.74 27.89
CA GLY A 51 -8.40 -2.40 27.61
C GLY A 51 -9.12 -1.89 26.35
N SER A 52 -8.59 -0.89 25.65
CA SER A 52 -9.17 -0.35 24.41
C SER A 52 -8.27 -0.63 23.19
N ARG A 53 -8.90 -0.92 22.04
CA ARG A 53 -8.22 -1.00 20.73
C ARG A 53 -8.39 0.25 19.88
N ALA A 54 -9.04 1.27 20.42
CA ALA A 54 -9.26 2.52 19.71
C ALA A 54 -7.92 3.23 19.46
N ALA A 55 -7.61 3.48 18.19
CA ALA A 55 -6.42 4.23 17.79
C ALA A 55 -6.67 5.72 18.00
N LEU A 56 -6.05 6.31 19.02
CA LEU A 56 -6.18 7.72 19.36
C LEU A 56 -5.01 8.52 18.80
N PRO A 57 -5.25 9.72 18.27
CA PRO A 57 -4.17 10.63 17.86
C PRO A 57 -3.20 10.89 19.01
N ASP A 58 -1.92 10.98 18.68
CA ASP A 58 -0.86 11.19 19.66
C ASP A 58 0.08 12.32 19.20
N PRO A 59 0.02 13.51 19.83
CA PRO A 59 0.89 14.63 19.50
C PRO A 59 2.39 14.32 19.66
N GLU A 60 2.77 13.36 20.53
CA GLU A 60 4.18 12.98 20.73
C GLU A 60 4.75 12.34 19.45
N VAL A 61 3.99 11.46 18.77
CA VAL A 61 4.46 10.85 17.53
C VAL A 61 4.49 11.85 16.38
N GLU A 62 3.54 12.78 16.34
CA GLU A 62 3.55 13.85 15.34
C GLU A 62 4.81 14.69 15.47
N LYS A 63 5.16 15.09 16.69
CA LYS A 63 6.39 15.82 16.98
C LYS A 63 7.63 15.02 16.60
N LEU A 64 7.69 13.73 16.94
CA LEU A 64 8.81 12.83 16.57
C LEU A 64 8.98 12.74 15.05
N ILE A 65 7.87 12.66 14.30
CA ILE A 65 7.89 12.64 12.83
C ILE A 65 8.43 13.97 12.30
N ASP A 66 7.99 15.11 12.85
CA ASP A 66 8.43 16.43 12.43
C ASP A 66 9.93 16.64 12.68
N GLU A 67 10.41 16.27 13.85
CA GLU A 67 11.83 16.33 14.20
C GLU A 67 12.69 15.43 13.30
N THR A 68 12.17 14.24 12.96
CA THR A 68 12.83 13.30 12.04
C THR A 68 12.89 13.89 10.63
N LEU A 69 11.81 14.44 10.12
CA LEU A 69 11.78 15.09 8.81
C LEU A 69 12.74 16.29 8.75
N LEU A 70 12.77 17.11 9.79
CA LEU A 70 13.70 18.25 9.89
C LEU A 70 15.16 17.78 9.83
N ARG A 71 15.53 16.74 10.60
CA ARG A 71 16.86 16.13 10.59
C ARG A 71 17.26 15.61 9.21
N LEU A 72 16.28 15.12 8.44
CA LEU A 72 16.49 14.65 7.07
C LEU A 72 16.49 15.75 6.01
N GLY A 73 16.33 17.02 6.42
CA GLY A 73 16.18 18.15 5.50
C GLY A 73 14.90 18.09 4.65
N ARG A 74 13.91 17.32 5.07
CA ARG A 74 12.63 17.15 4.39
C ARG A 74 11.56 18.03 5.02
N LYS A 75 10.64 18.52 4.20
CA LYS A 75 9.48 19.29 4.67
C LYS A 75 8.21 18.46 4.54
N LYS A 76 7.30 18.60 5.50
CA LYS A 76 5.93 18.14 5.33
C LYS A 76 5.34 18.79 4.08
N ARG A 77 4.63 18.00 3.30
CA ARG A 77 3.81 18.50 2.18
C ARG A 77 2.36 18.08 2.38
N VAL A 78 1.47 18.84 1.82
CA VAL A 78 0.07 18.42 1.74
C VAL A 78 -0.02 17.33 0.68
N VAL A 79 -0.64 16.22 1.03
CA VAL A 79 -0.92 15.10 0.14
C VAL A 79 -2.43 15.06 -0.05
N SER A 80 -2.91 15.06 -1.29
CA SER A 80 -4.34 14.96 -1.57
C SER A 80 -4.88 13.56 -1.28
N ASP A 81 -6.18 13.46 -1.03
CA ASP A 81 -6.85 12.17 -0.83
C ASP A 81 -6.68 11.26 -2.06
N ASP A 82 -6.74 11.83 -3.27
CA ASP A 82 -6.50 11.10 -4.51
C ASP A 82 -5.09 10.51 -4.55
N GLU A 83 -4.07 11.29 -4.21
CA GLU A 83 -2.70 10.79 -4.16
C GLU A 83 -2.53 9.67 -3.12
N ILE A 84 -3.19 9.79 -1.96
CA ILE A 84 -3.19 8.74 -0.93
C ILE A 84 -3.81 7.46 -1.50
N LEU A 85 -4.97 7.56 -2.16
CA LEU A 85 -5.63 6.42 -2.77
C LEU A 85 -4.77 5.78 -3.88
N GLU A 86 -4.18 6.57 -4.75
CA GLU A 86 -3.30 6.10 -5.81
C GLU A 86 -2.09 5.33 -5.25
N ARG A 87 -1.39 5.91 -4.27
CA ARG A 87 -0.22 5.29 -3.64
C ARG A 87 -0.54 4.02 -2.86
N MET A 88 -1.78 3.87 -2.39
CA MET A 88 -2.21 2.66 -1.69
C MET A 88 -2.78 1.60 -2.64
N MET A 89 -3.63 2.01 -3.59
CA MET A 89 -4.38 1.07 -4.43
C MET A 89 -3.59 0.60 -5.66
N TYR A 90 -2.85 1.50 -6.32
CA TYR A 90 -2.21 1.15 -7.58
C TYR A 90 -1.06 0.14 -7.45
N PRO A 91 -0.21 0.19 -6.41
CA PRO A 91 0.77 -0.89 -6.17
C PRO A 91 0.11 -2.25 -5.95
N MET A 92 -1.03 -2.29 -5.25
CA MET A 92 -1.79 -3.51 -5.02
C MET A 92 -2.41 -4.06 -6.33
N ILE A 93 -2.94 -3.19 -7.18
CA ILE A 93 -3.43 -3.55 -8.51
C ILE A 93 -2.28 -4.07 -9.37
N ASN A 94 -1.13 -3.42 -9.30
CA ASN A 94 0.08 -3.82 -10.03
C ASN A 94 0.57 -5.22 -9.61
N GLU A 95 0.52 -5.51 -8.32
CA GLU A 95 0.81 -6.85 -7.80
C GLU A 95 -0.23 -7.86 -8.30
N GLY A 96 -1.52 -7.50 -8.32
CA GLY A 96 -2.56 -8.31 -8.94
C GLY A 96 -2.26 -8.65 -10.41
N ALA A 97 -1.74 -7.69 -11.17
CA ALA A 97 -1.32 -7.93 -12.55
C ALA A 97 -0.10 -8.87 -12.62
N ARG A 98 0.89 -8.76 -11.70
CA ARG A 98 2.05 -9.67 -11.65
C ARG A 98 1.65 -11.11 -11.36
N ILE A 99 0.80 -11.35 -10.38
CA ILE A 99 0.37 -12.71 -10.05
C ILE A 99 -0.49 -13.35 -11.15
N LEU A 100 -1.14 -12.56 -12.00
CA LEU A 100 -1.78 -13.04 -13.23
C LEU A 100 -0.75 -13.42 -14.31
N GLU A 101 0.32 -12.64 -14.47
CA GLU A 101 1.43 -12.96 -15.38
C GLU A 101 2.12 -14.26 -14.97
N GLU A 102 2.33 -14.43 -13.68
CA GLU A 102 3.00 -15.60 -13.08
C GLU A 102 2.09 -16.84 -13.01
N ASN A 103 0.84 -16.73 -13.45
CA ASN A 103 -0.19 -17.77 -13.38
C ASN A 103 -0.46 -18.28 -11.94
N ILE A 104 -0.19 -17.47 -10.92
CA ILE A 104 -0.56 -17.74 -9.53
C ILE A 104 -2.07 -17.60 -9.36
N ALA A 105 -2.68 -16.56 -9.96
CA ALA A 105 -4.11 -16.43 -10.09
C ALA A 105 -4.54 -16.78 -11.53
N ALA A 106 -5.64 -17.52 -11.67
CA ALA A 106 -6.13 -17.95 -12.99
C ALA A 106 -6.90 -16.82 -13.70
N ARG A 107 -7.63 -15.99 -12.95
CA ARG A 107 -8.51 -14.94 -13.48
C ARG A 107 -8.44 -13.68 -12.61
N PRO A 108 -8.64 -12.48 -13.19
CA PRO A 108 -8.77 -11.24 -12.43
C PRO A 108 -9.87 -11.31 -11.36
N SER A 109 -11.01 -11.92 -11.70
CA SER A 109 -12.13 -12.11 -10.77
C SER A 109 -11.79 -12.96 -9.55
N ASP A 110 -10.82 -13.86 -9.62
CA ASP A 110 -10.40 -14.65 -8.46
C ASP A 110 -9.73 -13.75 -7.42
N ILE A 111 -8.94 -12.78 -7.88
CA ILE A 111 -8.34 -11.75 -7.02
C ILE A 111 -9.43 -10.89 -6.39
N ASP A 112 -10.43 -10.44 -7.19
CA ASP A 112 -11.53 -9.64 -6.69
C ASP A 112 -12.31 -10.35 -5.59
N VAL A 113 -12.65 -11.63 -5.79
CA VAL A 113 -13.37 -12.45 -4.80
C VAL A 113 -12.58 -12.59 -3.49
N ILE A 114 -11.26 -12.82 -3.57
CA ILE A 114 -10.41 -12.91 -2.39
C ILE A 114 -10.42 -11.58 -1.61
N TRP A 115 -10.34 -10.46 -2.30
CA TRP A 115 -10.39 -9.14 -1.64
C TRP A 115 -11.75 -8.83 -1.03
N LEU A 116 -12.84 -9.18 -1.70
CA LEU A 116 -14.20 -8.96 -1.20
C LEU A 116 -14.47 -9.75 0.10
N TYR A 117 -14.12 -11.03 0.11
CA TYR A 117 -14.49 -11.93 1.22
C TYR A 117 -13.37 -12.14 2.24
N GLY A 118 -12.13 -11.97 1.86
CA GLY A 118 -10.98 -12.19 2.74
C GLY A 118 -10.46 -10.91 3.42
N TYR A 119 -10.52 -9.78 2.73
CA TYR A 119 -9.90 -8.54 3.21
C TYR A 119 -10.88 -7.38 3.40
N GLY A 120 -12.19 -7.61 3.24
CA GLY A 120 -13.21 -6.61 3.50
C GLY A 120 -13.22 -5.45 2.49
N TRP A 121 -12.83 -5.71 1.24
CA TRP A 121 -12.99 -4.73 0.17
C TRP A 121 -14.47 -4.36 0.02
N PRO A 122 -14.81 -3.06 -0.16
CA PRO A 122 -16.21 -2.65 -0.30
C PRO A 122 -16.89 -3.33 -1.49
N ILE A 123 -17.93 -4.12 -1.23
CA ILE A 123 -18.63 -4.94 -2.26
C ILE A 123 -19.09 -4.08 -3.44
N TYR A 124 -19.58 -2.87 -3.18
CA TYR A 124 -20.04 -1.96 -4.23
C TYR A 124 -18.92 -1.46 -5.17
N ARG A 125 -17.66 -1.72 -4.84
CA ARG A 125 -16.50 -1.38 -5.67
C ARG A 125 -15.96 -2.56 -6.49
N GLY A 126 -16.51 -3.77 -6.32
CA GLY A 126 -16.29 -4.93 -7.18
C GLY A 126 -14.91 -5.61 -7.12
N GLY A 127 -14.04 -5.19 -6.19
CA GLY A 127 -12.67 -5.71 -6.06
C GLY A 127 -11.61 -4.87 -6.78
N PRO A 128 -10.31 -5.13 -6.53
CA PRO A 128 -9.23 -4.28 -7.04
C PRO A 128 -9.05 -4.33 -8.55
N MET A 129 -9.26 -5.49 -9.19
CA MET A 129 -9.07 -5.63 -10.64
C MET A 129 -10.24 -5.00 -11.41
N PHE A 130 -11.47 -5.21 -10.92
CA PHE A 130 -12.64 -4.53 -11.44
C PHE A 130 -12.54 -3.01 -11.26
N TYR A 131 -12.11 -2.55 -10.09
CA TYR A 131 -11.89 -1.12 -9.83
C TYR A 131 -10.84 -0.53 -10.78
N ALA A 132 -9.76 -1.27 -11.06
CA ALA A 132 -8.74 -0.84 -12.02
C ALA A 132 -9.30 -0.62 -13.42
N ASP A 133 -10.19 -1.48 -13.88
CA ASP A 133 -10.87 -1.34 -15.19
C ASP A 133 -11.75 -0.09 -15.24
N GLN A 134 -12.37 0.30 -14.12
CA GLN A 134 -13.19 1.52 -14.03
C GLN A 134 -12.32 2.80 -14.02
N VAL A 135 -11.19 2.78 -13.35
CA VAL A 135 -10.23 3.90 -13.31
C VAL A 135 -9.53 4.08 -14.66
N GLY A 136 -9.25 2.98 -15.34
CA GLY A 136 -8.50 2.93 -16.58
C GLY A 136 -7.04 2.55 -16.40
N LEU A 137 -6.64 1.44 -17.03
CA LEU A 137 -5.32 0.84 -16.85
C LEU A 137 -4.18 1.76 -17.31
N LYS A 138 -4.42 2.59 -18.33
CA LYS A 138 -3.44 3.57 -18.79
C LYS A 138 -3.13 4.61 -17.71
N HIS A 139 -4.16 5.15 -17.08
CA HIS A 139 -3.99 6.11 -15.99
C HIS A 139 -3.19 5.50 -14.84
N ILE A 140 -3.55 4.28 -14.41
CA ILE A 140 -2.86 3.57 -13.34
C ILE A 140 -1.37 3.35 -13.69
N ALA A 141 -1.07 2.90 -14.91
CA ALA A 141 0.29 2.67 -15.36
C ALA A 141 1.12 3.96 -15.39
N ASP A 142 0.53 5.06 -15.89
CA ASP A 142 1.19 6.36 -15.93
C ASP A 142 1.50 6.88 -14.52
N ARG A 143 0.56 6.75 -13.58
CA ARG A 143 0.74 7.18 -12.19
C ARG A 143 1.77 6.34 -11.44
N LEU A 144 1.76 5.03 -11.62
CA LEU A 144 2.78 4.14 -11.07
C LEU A 144 4.19 4.51 -11.57
N SER A 145 4.34 4.71 -12.89
CA SER A 145 5.63 5.15 -13.47
C SER A 145 6.07 6.51 -12.93
N TYR A 146 5.13 7.41 -12.69
CA TYR A 146 5.42 8.70 -12.06
C TYR A 146 5.96 8.50 -10.64
N TYR A 147 5.27 7.68 -9.81
CA TYR A 147 5.67 7.42 -8.43
C TYR A 147 7.00 6.65 -8.35
N ALA A 148 7.23 5.69 -9.23
CA ALA A 148 8.50 4.97 -9.30
C ALA A 148 9.69 5.92 -9.48
N LYS A 149 9.55 6.91 -10.37
CA LYS A 149 10.57 7.94 -10.63
C LYS A 149 10.70 8.92 -9.46
N GLU A 150 9.58 9.41 -8.92
CA GLU A 150 9.55 10.39 -7.83
C GLU A 150 10.24 9.85 -6.56
N THR A 151 9.99 8.57 -6.24
CA THR A 151 10.52 7.94 -5.03
C THR A 151 11.82 7.17 -5.25
N ASN A 152 12.25 7.04 -6.51
CA ASN A 152 13.35 6.15 -6.92
C ASN A 152 13.13 4.71 -6.44
N ASP A 153 11.89 4.24 -6.52
CA ASP A 153 11.49 2.89 -6.10
C ASP A 153 11.05 2.07 -7.32
N PRO A 154 11.91 1.17 -7.82
CA PRO A 154 11.60 0.35 -9.00
C PRO A 154 10.48 -0.68 -8.73
N SER A 155 10.13 -0.95 -7.47
CA SER A 155 9.03 -1.87 -7.16
C SER A 155 7.67 -1.33 -7.61
N LEU A 156 7.55 0.00 -7.75
CA LEU A 156 6.36 0.69 -8.25
C LEU A 156 6.24 0.67 -9.78
N GLU A 157 7.26 0.23 -10.51
CA GLU A 157 7.17 0.14 -11.97
C GLU A 157 6.00 -0.76 -12.38
N PRO A 158 5.16 -0.31 -13.35
CA PRO A 158 4.06 -1.13 -13.82
C PRO A 158 4.53 -2.46 -14.40
N SER A 159 3.81 -3.54 -14.09
CA SER A 159 4.07 -4.88 -14.62
C SER A 159 3.94 -4.91 -16.15
N ALA A 160 4.52 -5.92 -16.79
CA ALA A 160 4.46 -6.06 -18.24
C ALA A 160 3.01 -6.26 -18.73
N LEU A 161 2.21 -7.04 -17.99
CA LEU A 161 0.78 -7.21 -18.28
C LEU A 161 0.02 -5.90 -18.21
N LEU A 162 0.21 -5.11 -17.14
CA LEU A 162 -0.45 -3.83 -16.99
C LEU A 162 -0.06 -2.86 -18.11
N LYS A 163 1.24 -2.75 -18.43
CA LYS A 163 1.74 -1.93 -19.56
C LYS A 163 1.12 -2.36 -20.89
N ARG A 164 1.07 -3.67 -21.15
CA ARG A 164 0.51 -4.22 -22.39
C ARG A 164 -0.98 -3.90 -22.53
N LEU A 165 -1.78 -4.20 -21.51
CA LEU A 165 -3.22 -3.92 -21.54
C LEU A 165 -3.51 -2.42 -21.69
N ALA A 166 -2.75 -1.59 -20.96
CA ALA A 166 -2.84 -0.13 -21.06
C ALA A 166 -2.54 0.38 -22.48
N ALA A 167 -1.49 -0.14 -23.12
CA ALA A 167 -1.10 0.22 -24.48
C ALA A 167 -2.14 -0.25 -25.55
N GLU A 168 -2.77 -1.40 -25.32
CA GLU A 168 -3.77 -1.98 -26.20
C GLU A 168 -5.19 -1.40 -25.94
N GLY A 169 -5.38 -0.53 -24.95
CA GLY A 169 -6.69 -0.03 -24.54
C GLY A 169 -7.62 -1.11 -24.03
N LYS A 170 -7.07 -2.21 -23.53
CA LYS A 170 -7.80 -3.36 -22.98
C LYS A 170 -7.99 -3.25 -21.48
N THR A 171 -8.85 -4.11 -20.93
CA THR A 171 -9.17 -4.24 -19.51
C THR A 171 -8.70 -5.59 -18.97
N PHE A 172 -8.62 -5.73 -17.64
CA PHE A 172 -8.40 -7.05 -17.04
C PHE A 172 -9.54 -8.01 -17.35
N ALA A 173 -10.78 -7.53 -17.42
CA ALA A 173 -11.94 -8.34 -17.80
C ALA A 173 -11.77 -8.99 -19.19
N SER A 174 -11.06 -8.35 -20.12
CA SER A 174 -10.80 -8.91 -21.45
C SER A 174 -9.96 -10.19 -21.45
N LEU A 175 -9.18 -10.43 -20.39
CA LEU A 175 -8.37 -11.65 -20.23
C LEU A 175 -9.23 -12.91 -20.03
N ALA A 176 -10.42 -12.76 -19.42
CA ALA A 176 -11.33 -13.87 -19.21
C ALA A 176 -11.96 -14.37 -20.52
N GLN A 177 -12.15 -13.47 -21.48
CA GLN A 177 -12.76 -13.78 -22.78
C GLN A 177 -11.81 -14.53 -23.71
N SER A 178 -10.50 -14.29 -23.61
CA SER A 178 -9.49 -14.94 -24.47
C SER A 178 -9.18 -16.40 -24.08
N LYS A 179 -9.56 -16.84 -22.87
CA LYS A 179 -9.37 -18.24 -22.41
C LYS A 179 -10.61 -19.13 -22.68
N ALA A 180 -11.70 -18.54 -23.11
CA ALA A 180 -12.96 -19.25 -23.40
C ALA A 180 -13.19 -19.50 -24.91
N ALA A 181 -12.31 -19.02 -25.76
CA ALA A 181 -12.26 -19.26 -27.21
C ALA A 181 -11.13 -20.24 -27.58
#